data_c8b9c8eb9fd0f45672c5fcd85b2383d8
#
_entry.id   c8b9c8eb9fd0f45672c5fcd85b2383d8
#
_cell.length_a   1.000
_cell.length_b   1.000
_cell.length_c   1.000
_cell.angle_alpha   90.00
_cell.angle_beta   90.00
_cell.angle_gamma   90.00
#
_symmetry.space_group_name_H-M   'P 1'
#
loop_
_entity.id
_entity.type
_entity.pdbx_description
1 polymer ?
#
loop_
_entity_poly.entity_id
_entity_poly.type
_entity_poly.pdbx_seq_one_letter_code
_entity_poly.pdbx_strand_id
1 'polypeptide(L)'
;YDPYSNSKSCSELVTHSYKKSFFTDGRVAVSTSRAGNVIGGGDFANDRIIPDCVRAVEKGDTIIVRNPNSTRPYQHVLEPLKIYLMIVEAQYKNHELEGYYNVGPNDCDCRTTGELVTLFCKLWGDGASWKDVSEANAPHEANFLRLDTTKVKTVFGWQPRWSVEEAVEKIVEWTKVYFDGGDISAIMDKQINEFFELED
;
A
#
# COMPACT_ATOMS: atom_id res chain seq x y z
N TYR A 1 20.19 9.51 2.92
CA TYR A 1 21.43 8.68 2.85
C TYR A 1 21.13 7.17 2.82
N ASP A 2 19.87 6.79 2.61
CA ASP A 2 19.42 5.41 2.58
C ASP A 2 19.48 4.86 1.14
N PRO A 3 20.18 3.72 0.90
CA PRO A 3 20.31 3.11 -0.44
C PRO A 3 18.96 2.76 -1.08
N TYR A 4 17.97 2.32 -0.30
CA TYR A 4 16.63 2.00 -0.82
C TYR A 4 15.92 3.26 -1.36
N SER A 5 15.87 4.33 -0.57
CA SER A 5 15.25 5.60 -1.00
C SER A 5 15.97 6.17 -2.23
N ASN A 6 17.31 6.11 -2.26
CA ASN A 6 18.08 6.54 -3.42
C ASN A 6 17.79 5.68 -4.66
N SER A 7 17.62 4.37 -4.53
CA SER A 7 17.25 3.51 -5.66
C SER A 7 15.92 3.92 -6.30
N LYS A 8 14.94 4.33 -5.49
CA LYS A 8 13.67 4.86 -5.98
C LYS A 8 13.83 6.20 -6.69
N SER A 9 14.66 7.10 -6.16
CA SER A 9 15.01 8.35 -6.83
C SER A 9 15.72 8.12 -8.17
N CYS A 10 16.63 7.16 -8.24
CA CYS A 10 17.29 6.77 -9.50
C CYS A 10 16.28 6.28 -10.54
N SER A 11 15.25 5.51 -10.15
CA SER A 11 14.19 5.07 -11.07
C SER A 11 13.43 6.27 -11.69
N GLU A 12 13.14 7.30 -10.90
CA GLU A 12 12.53 8.53 -11.38
C GLU A 12 13.43 9.29 -12.38
N LEU A 13 14.73 9.41 -12.04
CA LEU A 13 15.71 10.07 -12.91
C LEU A 13 15.88 9.35 -14.26
N VAL A 14 15.95 8.02 -14.23
CA VAL A 14 16.03 7.20 -15.45
C VAL A 14 14.78 7.38 -16.28
N THR A 15 13.58 7.27 -15.69
CA THR A 15 12.30 7.48 -16.39
C THR A 15 12.24 8.86 -17.03
N HIS A 16 12.65 9.92 -16.31
CA HIS A 16 12.71 11.26 -16.83
C HIS A 16 13.65 11.38 -18.03
N SER A 17 14.85 10.78 -17.93
CA SER A 17 15.84 10.81 -19.02
C SER A 17 15.35 10.09 -20.26
N TYR A 18 14.74 8.91 -20.12
CA TYR A 18 14.13 8.17 -21.22
C TYR A 18 13.01 8.95 -21.89
N LYS A 19 12.11 9.53 -21.10
CA LYS A 19 11.03 10.36 -21.60
C LYS A 19 11.56 11.51 -22.45
N LYS A 20 12.57 12.23 -21.96
CA LYS A 20 13.17 13.37 -22.66
C LYS A 20 13.99 12.99 -23.90
N SER A 21 14.51 11.77 -23.95
CA SER A 21 15.35 11.30 -25.06
C SER A 21 14.56 10.60 -26.17
N PHE A 22 13.51 9.85 -25.82
CA PHE A 22 12.88 8.91 -26.75
C PHE A 22 11.38 9.13 -26.94
N PHE A 23 10.70 9.89 -26.06
CA PHE A 23 9.25 10.09 -26.10
C PHE A 23 8.87 11.57 -26.20
N THR A 24 9.59 12.31 -27.06
CA THR A 24 9.39 13.76 -27.24
C THR A 24 8.39 14.11 -28.33
N ASP A 25 7.98 13.14 -29.13
CA ASP A 25 7.09 13.34 -30.29
C ASP A 25 5.59 13.31 -29.94
N GLY A 26 5.27 13.16 -28.64
CA GLY A 26 3.90 13.14 -28.15
C GLY A 26 3.10 11.86 -28.43
N ARG A 27 3.73 10.82 -29.01
CA ARG A 27 3.06 9.56 -29.31
C ARG A 27 2.92 8.63 -28.09
N VAL A 28 3.74 8.84 -27.08
CA VAL A 28 3.77 8.03 -25.87
C VAL A 28 3.68 8.93 -24.65
N ALA A 29 2.64 8.77 -23.86
CA ALA A 29 2.50 9.40 -22.55
C ALA A 29 3.19 8.56 -21.48
N VAL A 30 4.05 9.18 -20.67
CA VAL A 30 4.83 8.50 -19.62
C VAL A 30 4.54 9.14 -18.27
N SER A 31 4.08 8.33 -17.34
CA SER A 31 3.86 8.75 -15.94
C SER A 31 4.60 7.86 -14.95
N THR A 32 4.91 8.42 -13.80
CA THR A 32 5.31 7.65 -12.62
C THR A 32 4.28 7.84 -11.51
N SER A 33 3.98 6.74 -10.82
CA SER A 33 3.07 6.74 -9.68
C SER A 33 3.79 6.19 -8.45
N ARG A 34 3.74 6.95 -7.36
CA ARG A 34 4.37 6.58 -6.08
C ARG A 34 3.27 6.24 -5.11
N ALA A 35 3.13 4.96 -4.80
CA ALA A 35 2.18 4.49 -3.80
C ALA A 35 2.74 4.61 -2.38
N GLY A 36 1.86 4.80 -1.41
CA GLY A 36 2.18 4.66 0.01
C GLY A 36 2.49 3.21 0.38
N ASN A 37 2.41 2.91 1.68
CA ASN A 37 2.59 1.54 2.14
C ASN A 37 1.41 0.67 1.69
N VAL A 38 1.66 -0.15 0.68
CA VAL A 38 0.66 -1.06 0.11
C VAL A 38 0.62 -2.33 0.93
N ILE A 39 -0.59 -2.73 1.37
CA ILE A 39 -0.86 -3.95 2.12
C ILE A 39 -1.92 -4.78 1.40
N GLY A 40 -1.86 -6.10 1.55
CA GLY A 40 -2.81 -7.02 0.90
C GLY A 40 -2.57 -8.46 1.32
N GLY A 41 -3.52 -9.34 1.04
CA GLY A 41 -3.33 -10.77 1.20
C GLY A 41 -2.25 -11.30 0.25
N GLY A 42 -1.56 -12.38 0.64
CA GLY A 42 -0.56 -13.03 -0.21
C GLY A 42 0.81 -12.34 -0.27
N ASP A 43 1.07 -11.30 0.54
CA ASP A 43 2.43 -10.77 0.73
C ASP A 43 3.16 -11.59 1.80
N PHE A 44 4.23 -12.26 1.41
CA PHE A 44 5.10 -13.05 2.28
C PHE A 44 6.51 -12.48 2.40
N ALA A 45 6.73 -11.24 1.99
CA ALA A 45 8.04 -10.60 2.06
C ALA A 45 8.54 -10.46 3.51
N ASN A 46 9.84 -10.62 3.69
CA ASN A 46 10.46 -10.42 5.00
C ASN A 46 10.54 -8.94 5.36
N ASP A 47 10.61 -8.66 6.67
CA ASP A 47 10.79 -7.30 7.22
C ASP A 47 9.67 -6.32 6.82
N ARG A 48 8.46 -6.82 6.63
CA ARG A 48 7.26 -6.02 6.42
C ARG A 48 6.23 -6.32 7.50
N ILE A 49 5.57 -5.28 8.00
CA ILE A 49 4.74 -5.39 9.21
C ILE A 49 3.57 -6.36 9.05
N ILE A 50 2.81 -6.33 7.96
CA ILE A 50 1.67 -7.25 7.77
C ILE A 50 2.14 -8.70 7.55
N PRO A 51 3.10 -9.00 6.68
CA PRO A 51 3.70 -10.34 6.60
C PRO A 51 4.27 -10.85 7.92
N ASP A 52 4.87 -9.97 8.73
CA ASP A 52 5.39 -10.35 10.05
C ASP A 52 4.25 -10.68 11.03
N CYS A 53 3.15 -9.94 10.99
CA CYS A 53 1.93 -10.27 11.74
C CYS A 53 1.39 -11.64 11.34
N VAL A 54 1.24 -11.89 10.04
CA VAL A 54 0.73 -13.18 9.52
C VAL A 54 1.61 -14.34 9.97
N ARG A 55 2.94 -14.23 9.84
CA ARG A 55 3.87 -15.28 10.29
C ARG A 55 3.82 -15.54 11.80
N ALA A 56 3.62 -14.51 12.60
CA ALA A 56 3.52 -14.66 14.05
C ALA A 56 2.24 -15.41 14.44
N VAL A 57 1.08 -15.00 13.91
CA VAL A 57 -0.20 -15.66 14.24
C VAL A 57 -0.27 -17.10 13.70
N GLU A 58 0.35 -17.41 12.55
CA GLU A 58 0.50 -18.78 12.03
C GLU A 58 1.19 -19.70 13.00
N LYS A 59 2.19 -19.19 13.74
CA LYS A 59 2.96 -19.94 14.72
C LYS A 59 2.37 -19.87 16.14
N GLY A 60 1.35 -19.08 16.37
CA GLY A 60 0.84 -18.78 17.71
C GLY A 60 1.81 -17.90 18.53
N ASP A 61 2.70 -17.17 17.87
CA ASP A 61 3.69 -16.30 18.51
C ASP A 61 3.16 -14.87 18.73
N THR A 62 3.76 -14.15 19.68
CA THR A 62 3.54 -12.71 19.85
C THR A 62 4.20 -11.93 18.71
N ILE A 63 3.47 -10.99 18.09
CA ILE A 63 3.99 -10.13 17.03
C ILE A 63 5.02 -9.15 17.61
N ILE A 64 6.19 -9.08 17.01
CA ILE A 64 7.29 -8.21 17.46
C ILE A 64 7.31 -6.94 16.63
N VAL A 65 7.17 -5.78 17.27
CA VAL A 65 7.15 -4.47 16.61
C VAL A 65 8.34 -3.63 17.05
N ARG A 66 9.23 -3.32 16.11
CA ARG A 66 10.48 -2.57 16.37
C ARG A 66 10.29 -1.05 16.38
N ASN A 67 9.32 -0.53 15.65
CA ASN A 67 9.07 0.91 15.56
C ASN A 67 7.54 1.21 15.55
N PRO A 68 6.86 1.05 16.71
CA PRO A 68 5.40 1.19 16.79
C PRO A 68 4.91 2.63 16.56
N ASN A 69 5.77 3.64 16.79
CA ASN A 69 5.38 5.05 16.72
C ASN A 69 5.52 5.66 15.31
N SER A 70 6.06 4.91 14.34
CA SER A 70 6.20 5.42 12.98
C SER A 70 4.85 5.47 12.25
N THR A 71 4.46 6.65 11.77
CA THR A 71 3.23 6.85 10.99
C THR A 71 3.49 6.58 9.51
N ARG A 72 2.61 5.79 8.90
CA ARG A 72 2.69 5.39 7.49
C ARG A 72 1.34 5.49 6.79
N PRO A 73 1.32 5.81 5.49
CA PRO A 73 0.12 5.86 4.67
C PRO A 73 -0.22 4.46 4.14
N TYR A 74 -0.80 3.61 5.00
CA TYR A 74 -1.22 2.27 4.62
C TYR A 74 -2.46 2.28 3.75
N GLN A 75 -2.47 1.46 2.69
CA GLN A 75 -3.62 1.33 1.79
C GLN A 75 -3.68 -0.09 1.22
N HIS A 76 -4.90 -0.57 0.93
CA HIS A 76 -5.08 -1.86 0.28
C HIS A 76 -4.52 -1.86 -1.14
N VAL A 77 -4.01 -3.01 -1.61
CA VAL A 77 -3.39 -3.15 -2.93
C VAL A 77 -4.32 -2.76 -4.08
N LEU A 78 -5.62 -2.93 -3.96
CA LEU A 78 -6.59 -2.56 -4.99
C LEU A 78 -6.68 -1.04 -5.19
N GLU A 79 -6.37 -0.23 -4.18
CA GLU A 79 -6.35 1.24 -4.30
C GLU A 79 -5.34 1.73 -5.36
N PRO A 80 -4.04 1.43 -5.24
CA PRO A 80 -3.08 1.85 -6.26
C PRO A 80 -3.32 1.16 -7.60
N LEU A 81 -3.76 -0.10 -7.64
CA LEU A 81 -4.04 -0.78 -8.90
C LEU A 81 -5.17 -0.10 -9.67
N LYS A 82 -6.27 0.27 -9.00
CA LYS A 82 -7.38 1.01 -9.63
C LYS A 82 -6.88 2.31 -10.26
N ILE A 83 -6.20 3.15 -9.51
CA ILE A 83 -5.76 4.44 -10.02
C ILE A 83 -4.68 4.30 -11.11
N TYR A 84 -3.83 3.27 -11.07
CA TYR A 84 -2.88 3.02 -12.16
C TYR A 84 -3.63 2.74 -13.48
N LEU A 85 -4.68 1.95 -13.45
CA LEU A 85 -5.53 1.68 -14.62
C LEU A 85 -6.25 2.95 -15.09
N MET A 86 -6.79 3.76 -14.17
CA MET A 86 -7.41 5.05 -14.50
C MET A 86 -6.42 6.02 -15.18
N ILE A 87 -5.18 6.09 -14.67
CA ILE A 87 -4.13 6.91 -15.28
C ILE A 87 -3.84 6.44 -16.70
N VAL A 88 -3.66 5.15 -16.92
CA VAL A 88 -3.38 4.58 -18.26
C VAL A 88 -4.54 4.86 -19.22
N GLU A 89 -5.78 4.63 -18.81
CA GLU A 89 -6.97 4.90 -19.62
C GLU A 89 -7.09 6.40 -19.99
N ALA A 90 -6.90 7.27 -19.00
CA ALA A 90 -6.98 8.71 -19.22
C ALA A 90 -5.87 9.21 -20.15
N GLN A 91 -4.65 8.72 -19.99
CA GLN A 91 -3.52 9.08 -20.86
C GLN A 91 -3.66 8.54 -22.26
N TYR A 92 -4.30 7.40 -22.47
CA TYR A 92 -4.62 6.90 -23.80
C TYR A 92 -5.55 7.86 -24.57
N LYS A 93 -6.45 8.54 -23.85
CA LYS A 93 -7.38 9.54 -24.41
C LYS A 93 -6.77 10.93 -24.51
N ASN A 94 -5.91 11.30 -23.58
CA ASN A 94 -5.27 12.62 -23.50
C ASN A 94 -3.84 12.52 -22.95
N HIS A 95 -2.84 12.59 -23.79
CA HIS A 95 -1.43 12.51 -23.42
C HIS A 95 -0.96 13.65 -22.51
N GLU A 96 -1.67 14.78 -22.45
CA GLU A 96 -1.33 15.90 -21.55
C GLU A 96 -1.49 15.54 -20.06
N LEU A 97 -2.20 14.45 -19.78
CA LEU A 97 -2.34 13.91 -18.41
C LEU A 97 -1.12 13.13 -17.94
N GLU A 98 -0.05 13.08 -18.72
CA GLU A 98 1.20 12.49 -18.27
C GLU A 98 1.83 13.28 -17.11
N GLY A 99 2.51 12.58 -16.21
CA GLY A 99 3.13 13.24 -15.06
C GLY A 99 3.56 12.36 -13.92
N TYR A 100 3.71 13.03 -12.78
CA TYR A 100 4.15 12.40 -11.53
C TYR A 100 2.99 12.46 -10.54
N TYR A 101 2.57 11.30 -10.03
CA TYR A 101 1.40 11.17 -9.16
C TYR A 101 1.76 10.43 -7.87
N ASN A 102 1.37 10.98 -6.74
CA ASN A 102 1.41 10.26 -5.48
C ASN A 102 0.04 9.63 -5.23
N VAL A 103 0.05 8.39 -4.79
CA VAL A 103 -1.15 7.58 -4.52
C VAL A 103 -1.10 7.12 -3.06
N GLY A 104 -2.09 7.48 -2.28
CA GLY A 104 -2.12 7.15 -0.85
C GLY A 104 -3.50 7.33 -0.25
N PRO A 105 -3.70 6.84 0.98
CA PRO A 105 -4.95 6.98 1.69
C PRO A 105 -5.25 8.45 2.04
N ASN A 106 -6.45 8.70 2.56
CA ASN A 106 -6.75 9.96 3.19
C ASN A 106 -5.91 10.14 4.47
N ASP A 107 -5.72 11.39 4.91
CA ASP A 107 -4.93 11.69 6.11
C ASP A 107 -5.46 11.00 7.38
N CYS A 108 -6.78 10.83 7.48
CA CYS A 108 -7.42 10.13 8.60
C CYS A 108 -7.07 8.62 8.65
N ASP A 109 -6.63 8.04 7.54
CA ASP A 109 -6.23 6.63 7.43
C ASP A 109 -4.72 6.41 7.58
N CYS A 110 -3.94 7.48 7.75
CA CYS A 110 -2.53 7.35 8.13
C CYS A 110 -2.44 6.91 9.59
N ARG A 111 -1.90 5.71 9.82
CA ARG A 111 -1.79 5.12 11.16
C ARG A 111 -0.33 4.92 11.57
N THR A 112 -0.10 4.92 12.87
CA THR A 112 1.16 4.39 13.40
C THR A 112 1.23 2.88 13.20
N THR A 113 2.44 2.34 13.13
CA THR A 113 2.64 0.88 13.02
C THR A 113 2.00 0.13 14.20
N GLY A 114 2.08 0.69 15.41
CA GLY A 114 1.44 0.11 16.60
C GLY A 114 -0.09 0.08 16.50
N GLU A 115 -0.72 1.15 15.99
CA GLU A 115 -2.17 1.19 15.75
C GLU A 115 -2.58 0.15 14.70
N LEU A 116 -1.82 0.02 13.61
CA LEU A 116 -2.08 -0.99 12.57
C LEU A 116 -2.02 -2.40 13.13
N VAL A 117 -0.98 -2.73 13.92
CA VAL A 117 -0.83 -4.07 14.51
C VAL A 117 -1.90 -4.34 15.57
N THR A 118 -2.27 -3.33 16.35
CA THR A 118 -3.38 -3.43 17.31
C THR A 118 -4.69 -3.76 16.59
N LEU A 119 -4.96 -3.09 15.47
CA LEU A 119 -6.12 -3.36 14.62
C LEU A 119 -6.07 -4.79 14.05
N PHE A 120 -4.91 -5.22 13.54
CA PHE A 120 -4.72 -6.58 13.05
C PHE A 120 -5.02 -7.62 14.13
N CYS A 121 -4.47 -7.46 15.35
CA CYS A 121 -4.73 -8.37 16.46
C CYS A 121 -6.22 -8.43 16.84
N LYS A 122 -6.89 -7.27 16.85
CA LYS A 122 -8.33 -7.18 17.14
C LYS A 122 -9.17 -7.96 16.12
N LEU A 123 -8.85 -7.80 14.82
CA LEU A 123 -9.59 -8.45 13.73
C LEU A 123 -9.24 -9.92 13.56
N TRP A 124 -7.99 -10.29 13.85
CA TRP A 124 -7.56 -11.69 13.86
C TRP A 124 -8.31 -12.49 14.92
N GLY A 125 -8.38 -11.95 16.14
CA GLY A 125 -8.92 -12.66 17.30
C GLY A 125 -7.94 -13.69 17.87
N ASP A 126 -8.47 -14.77 18.43
CA ASP A 126 -7.73 -15.96 18.89
C ASP A 126 -6.52 -15.67 19.81
N GLY A 127 -6.62 -14.58 20.62
CA GLY A 127 -5.55 -14.19 21.54
C GLY A 127 -4.33 -13.57 20.89
N ALA A 128 -4.39 -13.18 19.60
CA ALA A 128 -3.31 -12.49 18.92
C ALA A 128 -2.88 -11.25 19.71
N SER A 129 -1.57 -11.08 19.88
CA SER A 129 -0.99 -10.00 20.67
C SER A 129 0.32 -9.52 20.08
N TRP A 130 0.73 -8.32 20.45
CA TRP A 130 2.01 -7.77 20.00
C TRP A 130 2.80 -7.17 21.15
N LYS A 131 4.11 -7.01 20.93
CA LYS A 131 5.05 -6.43 21.89
C LYS A 131 5.93 -5.39 21.19
N ASP A 132 6.07 -4.25 21.88
CA ASP A 132 7.05 -3.22 21.54
C ASP A 132 8.46 -3.69 21.96
N VAL A 133 9.37 -3.72 20.99
CA VAL A 133 10.80 -4.00 21.20
C VAL A 133 11.66 -2.87 20.62
N SER A 134 11.13 -1.64 20.60
CA SER A 134 11.86 -0.48 20.11
C SER A 134 13.15 -0.25 20.92
N GLU A 135 14.23 0.06 20.21
CA GLU A 135 15.52 0.36 20.81
C GLU A 135 15.79 1.87 20.76
N ALA A 136 16.28 2.43 21.87
CA ALA A 136 16.54 3.87 21.97
C ALA A 136 17.57 4.41 20.96
N ASN A 137 18.44 3.53 20.43
CA ASN A 137 19.52 3.86 19.48
C ASN A 137 19.32 3.17 18.11
N ALA A 138 18.09 2.75 17.76
CA ALA A 138 17.82 2.18 16.45
C ALA A 138 18.22 3.15 15.32
N PRO A 139 18.61 2.64 14.13
CA PRO A 139 18.87 3.47 12.97
C PRO A 139 17.67 4.39 12.69
N HIS A 140 17.97 5.64 12.31
CA HIS A 140 16.96 6.65 12.06
C HIS A 140 16.06 6.22 10.90
N GLU A 141 14.85 5.84 11.21
CA GLU A 141 13.75 5.68 10.25
C GLU A 141 12.85 6.92 10.32
N ALA A 142 12.34 7.37 9.18
CA ALA A 142 11.41 8.50 9.17
C ALA A 142 10.21 8.20 10.08
N ASN A 143 10.03 8.98 11.14
CA ASN A 143 8.94 8.79 12.09
C ASN A 143 7.57 9.10 11.50
N PHE A 144 7.54 9.91 10.44
CA PHE A 144 6.32 10.39 9.83
C PHE A 144 6.45 10.40 8.31
N LEU A 145 5.58 9.68 7.63
CA LEU A 145 5.46 9.68 6.18
C LEU A 145 3.99 9.84 5.80
N ARG A 146 3.70 10.87 5.02
CA ARG A 146 2.42 11.06 4.32
C ARG A 146 2.68 11.43 2.88
N LEU A 147 1.71 11.25 2.03
CA LEU A 147 1.77 11.61 0.62
C LEU A 147 0.75 12.72 0.33
N ASP A 148 1.19 13.76 -0.34
CA ASP A 148 0.25 14.70 -0.94
C ASP A 148 -0.38 14.07 -2.19
N THR A 149 -1.65 13.71 -2.07
CA THR A 149 -2.47 13.07 -3.12
C THR A 149 -3.39 14.06 -3.84
N THR A 150 -3.25 15.36 -3.57
CA THR A 150 -4.12 16.39 -4.16
C THR A 150 -4.15 16.32 -5.68
N LYS A 151 -2.99 16.18 -6.32
CA LYS A 151 -2.89 16.14 -7.78
C LYS A 151 -3.67 14.97 -8.38
N VAL A 152 -3.48 13.74 -7.87
CA VAL A 152 -4.17 12.57 -8.41
C VAL A 152 -5.68 12.65 -8.21
N LYS A 153 -6.12 13.17 -7.07
CA LYS A 153 -7.54 13.40 -6.77
C LYS A 153 -8.16 14.44 -7.69
N THR A 154 -7.46 15.56 -7.90
CA THR A 154 -7.96 16.66 -8.74
C THR A 154 -8.01 16.28 -10.22
N VAL A 155 -6.98 15.59 -10.72
CA VAL A 155 -6.86 15.28 -12.15
C VAL A 155 -7.79 14.15 -12.57
N PHE A 156 -7.90 13.10 -11.75
CA PHE A 156 -8.65 11.88 -12.10
C PHE A 156 -9.96 11.70 -11.34
N GLY A 157 -10.30 12.59 -10.41
CA GLY A 157 -11.49 12.42 -9.56
C GLY A 157 -11.40 11.21 -8.62
N TRP A 158 -10.21 10.60 -8.52
CA TRP A 158 -10.02 9.41 -7.70
C TRP A 158 -10.09 9.74 -6.21
N GLN A 159 -10.69 8.84 -5.45
CA GLN A 159 -10.69 8.83 -3.99
C GLN A 159 -10.38 7.42 -3.49
N PRO A 160 -9.63 7.27 -2.38
CA PRO A 160 -9.53 5.98 -1.72
C PRO A 160 -10.91 5.47 -1.33
N ARG A 161 -11.13 4.18 -1.50
CA ARG A 161 -12.40 3.50 -1.27
C ARG A 161 -12.45 2.85 0.09
N TRP A 162 -11.46 2.01 0.36
CA TRP A 162 -11.34 1.31 1.61
C TRP A 162 -10.48 2.08 2.60
N SER A 163 -10.99 2.22 3.81
CA SER A 163 -10.24 2.68 4.97
C SER A 163 -9.12 1.69 5.31
N VAL A 164 -8.20 2.10 6.16
CA VAL A 164 -7.17 1.18 6.68
C VAL A 164 -7.80 0.02 7.48
N GLU A 165 -8.93 0.24 8.13
CA GLU A 165 -9.66 -0.79 8.86
C GLU A 165 -10.20 -1.86 7.92
N GLU A 166 -10.88 -1.48 6.85
CA GLU A 166 -11.35 -2.39 5.80
C GLU A 166 -10.18 -3.10 5.11
N ALA A 167 -9.08 -2.40 4.83
CA ALA A 167 -7.89 -3.01 4.25
C ALA A 167 -7.33 -4.15 5.12
N VAL A 168 -7.22 -3.94 6.44
CA VAL A 168 -6.75 -4.98 7.36
C VAL A 168 -7.76 -6.11 7.51
N GLU A 169 -9.06 -5.80 7.51
CA GLU A 169 -10.13 -6.82 7.52
C GLU A 169 -10.02 -7.75 6.31
N LYS A 170 -9.84 -7.18 5.11
CA LYS A 170 -9.67 -7.97 3.87
C LYS A 170 -8.41 -8.84 3.89
N ILE A 171 -7.32 -8.36 4.49
CA ILE A 171 -6.11 -9.15 4.68
C ILE A 171 -6.34 -10.32 5.63
N VAL A 172 -7.01 -10.08 6.76
CA VAL A 172 -7.32 -11.13 7.73
C VAL A 172 -8.24 -12.19 7.11
N GLU A 173 -9.29 -11.76 6.38
CA GLU A 173 -10.20 -12.64 5.66
C GLU A 173 -9.43 -13.54 4.66
N TRP A 174 -8.61 -12.94 3.81
CA TRP A 174 -7.78 -13.65 2.85
C TRP A 174 -6.85 -14.65 3.52
N THR A 175 -6.19 -14.23 4.59
CA THR A 175 -5.20 -15.05 5.30
C THR A 175 -5.84 -16.26 5.99
N LYS A 176 -7.03 -16.09 6.58
CA LYS A 176 -7.78 -17.21 7.17
C LYS A 176 -8.16 -18.24 6.12
N VAL A 177 -8.67 -17.80 4.95
CA VAL A 177 -8.97 -18.71 3.83
C VAL A 177 -7.69 -19.45 3.37
N TYR A 178 -6.56 -18.77 3.30
CA TYR A 178 -5.28 -19.36 2.93
C TYR A 178 -4.82 -20.44 3.94
N PHE A 179 -4.91 -20.18 5.22
CA PHE A 179 -4.51 -21.14 6.27
C PHE A 179 -5.45 -22.34 6.34
N ASP A 180 -6.73 -22.15 6.04
CA ASP A 180 -7.72 -23.24 5.97
C ASP A 180 -7.62 -24.07 4.68
N GLY A 181 -6.68 -23.76 3.78
CA GLY A 181 -6.54 -24.42 2.48
C GLY A 181 -7.71 -24.18 1.53
N GLY A 182 -8.42 -23.05 1.70
CA GLY A 182 -9.58 -22.68 0.91
C GLY A 182 -9.22 -22.17 -0.49
N ASP A 183 -10.24 -21.80 -1.27
CA ASP A 183 -10.07 -21.31 -2.64
C ASP A 183 -9.62 -19.85 -2.66
N ILE A 184 -8.34 -19.65 -2.94
CA ILE A 184 -7.70 -18.32 -2.99
C ILE A 184 -8.21 -17.49 -4.17
N SER A 185 -8.50 -18.11 -5.31
CA SER A 185 -9.09 -17.38 -6.45
C SER A 185 -10.47 -16.85 -6.10
N ALA A 186 -11.31 -17.67 -5.47
CA ALA A 186 -12.65 -17.25 -5.07
C ALA A 186 -12.64 -16.08 -4.07
N ILE A 187 -11.74 -16.09 -3.07
CA ILE A 187 -11.65 -14.97 -2.12
C ILE A 187 -11.11 -13.70 -2.79
N MET A 188 -10.16 -13.83 -3.73
CA MET A 188 -9.65 -12.68 -4.48
C MET A 188 -10.73 -12.08 -5.38
N ASP A 189 -11.47 -12.90 -6.13
CA ASP A 189 -12.58 -12.47 -6.97
C ASP A 189 -13.68 -11.79 -6.15
N LYS A 190 -14.01 -12.36 -4.98
CA LYS A 190 -14.94 -11.74 -4.04
C LYS A 190 -14.48 -10.33 -3.64
N GLN A 191 -13.23 -10.18 -3.20
CA GLN A 191 -12.70 -8.87 -2.76
C GLN A 191 -12.60 -7.87 -3.91
N ILE A 192 -12.27 -8.30 -5.12
CA ILE A 192 -12.28 -7.45 -6.31
C ILE A 192 -13.69 -6.97 -6.61
N ASN A 193 -14.68 -7.86 -6.62
CA ASN A 193 -16.07 -7.51 -6.86
C ASN A 193 -16.57 -6.54 -5.79
N GLU A 194 -16.37 -6.81 -4.50
CA GLU A 194 -16.73 -5.90 -3.42
C GLU A 194 -16.06 -4.52 -3.57
N PHE A 195 -14.81 -4.49 -4.04
CA PHE A 195 -14.09 -3.24 -4.27
C PHE A 195 -14.68 -2.42 -5.41
N PHE A 196 -15.26 -3.02 -6.44
CA PHE A 196 -15.81 -2.33 -7.61
C PHE A 196 -17.34 -2.17 -7.59
N GLU A 197 -18.10 -3.04 -6.94
CA GLU A 197 -19.57 -2.96 -6.84
C GLU A 197 -20.08 -1.75 -6.03
N LEU A 198 -19.25 -1.16 -5.18
CA LEU A 198 -19.59 0.07 -4.48
C LEU A 198 -19.58 1.32 -5.41
N GLU A 199 -19.49 1.18 -6.73
CA GLU A 199 -19.49 2.29 -7.70
C GLU A 199 -20.86 2.68 -8.26
N ASP A 200 -21.91 1.97 -7.87
CA ASP A 200 -23.29 2.31 -8.19
C ASP A 200 -23.93 3.17 -7.09
#